data_30b3290c97fd76d2df44f40873f6b9a8
#
_entry.id   30b3290c97fd76d2df44f40873f6b9a8
#
_cell.length_a   1.000
_cell.length_b   1.000
_cell.length_c   1.000
_cell.angle_alpha   90.00
_cell.angle_beta   90.00
_cell.angle_gamma   90.00
#
_symmetry.space_group_name_H-M   'P 1'
#
loop_
_entity.id
_entity.type
_entity.pdbx_description
1 polymer ?
#
loop_
_entity_poly.entity_id
_entity_poly.type
_entity_poly.pdbx_seq_one_letter_code
_entity_poly.pdbx_strand_id
1 'polypeptide(L)'
;GAFPANHELKASLDNIRGISVVPAGEFLVTKYEKEKVSDKEPAKVKVRVSAPARIKLVLNSVDQDLFENLSHILGKEYFSGFNGQDYLTVDDERWQSKRAAYADEILPATEHNPIVVFHLRPNVKFHDGHVFDSKDVKFTFEAIMNPKNLSPRIADYEPVKRVEIVDPLTVRIVYKRLYSPALGTWGMGILPEHLLNDEALKKEAVMLGKGPEKFSMRQSSFNRHPVGCGPFVFQEWKSDQYIILDRFGDYWEGPPNYKQYTYRIVPDLLTQEMEFYAGTIDSYNVQPHQVERLRKDPMYQDFSGPSFGYTYIGYNMRREPFNDPRVRRALSMAIDVDKIIKYVLYGQGERITGPFVKQTDYYNHGIKPVPYDPEGALKLLEEAGWRRDKEGRLEKDGKRFQFTLITNSGNDLRKAILAIAQDAWKQIGIDVRTDLLEWAVFIQERVDKADFDALILGWRMGIEPDLYQIWHSSQTNQYQLNFVGFENRKADDMIIKIRQEYDHERQAAFCHRLHEIIAREQPYTFLYVTKWTAVLDKRIVIQETDFQGNIVYKKITPTKTGNFTFYFNKWIKLPEMPSFSAEG
;
A
#
# COMPACT_ATOMS: atom_id res chain seq x y z
N GLY A 1 35.46 20.46 -30.63
CA GLY A 1 35.75 19.08 -30.40
C GLY A 1 34.44 18.28 -30.43
N ALA A 2 34.34 17.26 -31.27
CA ALA A 2 33.15 16.41 -31.33
C ALA A 2 33.06 15.62 -30.02
N PHE A 3 32.04 15.86 -29.24
CA PHE A 3 31.68 14.97 -28.13
C PHE A 3 31.26 13.63 -28.74
N PRO A 4 31.64 12.50 -28.12
CA PRO A 4 31.07 11.22 -28.52
C PRO A 4 29.56 11.30 -28.39
N ALA A 5 28.87 10.66 -29.34
CA ALA A 5 27.41 10.70 -29.44
C ALA A 5 26.75 9.96 -28.26
N ASN A 6 26.76 10.61 -27.08
CA ASN A 6 25.96 10.21 -25.92
C ASN A 6 24.65 10.98 -26.02
N HIS A 7 23.60 10.31 -26.50
CA HIS A 7 22.26 10.89 -26.62
C HIS A 7 21.68 11.38 -25.30
N GLU A 8 21.98 10.70 -24.21
CA GLU A 8 21.50 11.03 -22.86
C GLU A 8 22.11 12.33 -22.35
N LEU A 9 23.44 12.48 -22.49
CA LEU A 9 24.14 13.72 -22.13
C LEU A 9 23.63 14.90 -22.95
N LYS A 10 23.42 14.70 -24.25
CA LYS A 10 22.88 15.75 -25.13
C LYS A 10 21.49 16.17 -24.69
N ALA A 11 20.60 15.22 -24.37
CA ALA A 11 19.26 15.49 -23.88
C ALA A 11 19.27 16.28 -22.58
N SER A 12 20.15 15.94 -21.62
CA SER A 12 20.30 16.67 -20.36
C SER A 12 20.84 18.09 -20.58
N LEU A 13 21.78 18.28 -21.50
CA LEU A 13 22.31 19.62 -21.83
C LEU A 13 21.27 20.48 -22.54
N ASP A 14 20.52 19.92 -23.49
CA ASP A 14 19.45 20.60 -24.22
C ASP A 14 18.26 20.95 -23.30
N ASN A 15 18.12 20.24 -22.18
CA ASN A 15 17.11 20.50 -21.16
C ASN A 15 17.45 21.73 -20.28
N ILE A 16 18.70 22.20 -20.26
CA ILE A 16 19.09 23.37 -19.47
C ILE A 16 18.61 24.64 -20.15
N ARG A 17 17.59 25.31 -19.56
CA ARG A 17 17.02 26.57 -20.03
C ARG A 17 17.85 27.79 -19.64
N GLY A 18 18.50 27.73 -18.48
CA GLY A 18 19.28 28.85 -17.97
C GLY A 18 20.23 28.47 -16.86
N ILE A 19 21.32 29.24 -16.76
CA ILE A 19 22.34 29.10 -15.74
C ILE A 19 22.55 30.46 -15.11
N SER A 20 22.51 30.53 -13.76
CA SER A 20 22.77 31.76 -13.02
C SER A 20 23.58 31.47 -11.76
N VAL A 21 24.31 32.48 -11.28
CA VAL A 21 25.01 32.40 -9.99
C VAL A 21 24.14 33.00 -8.91
N VAL A 22 23.90 32.24 -7.86
CA VAL A 22 23.30 32.74 -6.62
C VAL A 22 24.47 33.13 -5.71
N PRO A 23 24.58 34.40 -5.29
CA PRO A 23 25.70 34.86 -4.48
C PRO A 23 25.73 34.19 -3.11
N ALA A 24 26.88 34.18 -2.46
CA ALA A 24 26.99 33.81 -1.06
C ALA A 24 26.08 34.67 -0.19
N GLY A 25 25.52 34.08 0.84
CA GLY A 25 24.55 34.76 1.72
C GLY A 25 24.59 34.23 3.14
N GLU A 26 24.12 35.07 4.07
CA GLU A 26 23.91 34.72 5.47
C GLU A 26 22.43 34.68 5.78
N PHE A 27 22.03 33.65 6.53
CA PHE A 27 20.64 33.37 6.89
C PHE A 27 20.52 33.25 8.41
N LEU A 28 19.44 33.78 8.99
CA LEU A 28 19.10 33.60 10.40
C LEU A 28 17.97 32.59 10.50
N VAL A 29 18.29 31.41 11.01
CA VAL A 29 17.32 30.32 11.20
C VAL A 29 16.91 30.26 12.66
N THR A 30 15.59 30.25 12.92
CA THR A 30 15.05 30.14 14.27
C THR A 30 14.91 28.68 14.65
N LYS A 31 15.57 28.27 15.75
CA LYS A 31 15.44 26.91 16.30
C LYS A 31 14.94 26.94 17.74
N TYR A 32 14.43 25.82 18.19
CA TYR A 32 13.93 25.64 19.55
C TYR A 32 14.85 24.70 20.30
N GLU A 33 15.40 25.15 21.42
CA GLU A 33 16.13 24.26 22.33
C GLU A 33 15.13 23.31 23.00
N LYS A 34 15.40 22.01 22.90
CA LYS A 34 14.67 21.02 23.71
C LYS A 34 15.21 21.12 25.15
N GLU A 35 14.54 21.87 25.99
CA GLU A 35 14.78 21.73 27.43
C GLU A 35 14.26 20.39 27.95
N LYS A 36 15.09 19.72 28.75
CA LYS A 36 14.65 18.63 29.60
C LYS A 36 13.77 19.20 30.71
N VAL A 37 12.48 18.82 30.64
CA VAL A 37 11.59 18.80 31.81
C VAL A 37 11.44 20.12 32.58
N SER A 38 10.69 21.05 32.04
CA SER A 38 9.87 21.97 32.85
C SER A 38 8.79 22.61 31.98
N ASP A 39 7.67 23.05 32.58
CA ASP A 39 6.47 23.63 31.94
C ASP A 39 6.69 24.98 31.23
N LYS A 40 7.90 25.30 30.81
CA LYS A 40 8.23 26.54 30.10
C LYS A 40 8.34 26.29 28.60
N GLU A 41 7.83 27.23 27.80
CA GLU A 41 8.03 27.22 26.36
C GLU A 41 9.52 27.07 26.01
N PRO A 42 9.87 26.22 25.00
CA PRO A 42 11.25 26.03 24.59
C PRO A 42 11.86 27.38 24.10
N ALA A 43 13.06 27.67 24.54
CA ALA A 43 13.77 28.88 24.18
C ALA A 43 14.00 28.96 22.67
N LYS A 44 13.64 30.10 22.04
CA LYS A 44 13.91 30.38 20.63
C LYS A 44 15.33 30.87 20.48
N VAL A 45 16.14 30.15 19.72
CA VAL A 45 17.52 30.52 19.40
C VAL A 45 17.60 30.89 17.92
N LYS A 46 18.22 32.03 17.60
CA LYS A 46 18.54 32.42 16.23
C LYS A 46 19.97 31.95 15.92
N VAL A 47 20.10 31.06 14.96
CA VAL A 47 21.38 30.52 14.50
C VAL A 47 21.71 31.16 13.15
N ARG A 48 22.92 31.71 13.02
CA ARG A 48 23.43 32.25 11.75
C ARG A 48 24.05 31.11 10.94
N VAL A 49 23.61 30.99 9.70
CA VAL A 49 24.09 29.99 8.75
C VAL A 49 24.55 30.69 7.49
N SER A 50 25.78 30.50 7.09
CA SER A 50 26.35 31.06 5.87
C SER A 50 26.38 30.00 4.77
N ALA A 51 25.93 30.36 3.58
CA ALA A 51 25.97 29.53 2.38
C ALA A 51 26.92 30.16 1.34
N PRO A 52 27.79 29.37 0.67
CA PRO A 52 28.66 29.86 -0.40
C PRO A 52 27.87 30.26 -1.64
N ALA A 53 28.52 30.91 -2.59
CA ALA A 53 27.96 31.15 -3.91
C ALA A 53 27.66 29.80 -4.61
N ARG A 54 26.52 29.75 -5.33
CA ARG A 54 25.97 28.53 -5.94
C ARG A 54 25.61 28.76 -7.40
N ILE A 55 25.67 27.70 -8.18
CA ILE A 55 25.15 27.71 -9.55
C ILE A 55 23.70 27.22 -9.50
N LYS A 56 22.80 28.03 -10.05
CA LYS A 56 21.40 27.66 -10.25
C LYS A 56 21.19 27.26 -11.72
N LEU A 57 20.82 26.01 -11.93
CA LEU A 57 20.36 25.52 -13.25
C LEU A 57 18.84 25.59 -13.30
N VAL A 58 18.29 26.10 -14.38
CA VAL A 58 16.86 26.09 -14.68
C VAL A 58 16.65 25.15 -15.85
N LEU A 59 15.82 24.14 -15.67
CA LEU A 59 15.55 23.11 -16.67
C LEU A 59 14.18 23.37 -17.35
N ASN A 60 14.03 22.89 -18.58
CA ASN A 60 12.74 22.89 -19.30
C ASN A 60 11.78 21.82 -18.76
N SER A 61 12.35 20.66 -18.33
CA SER A 61 11.61 19.55 -17.75
C SER A 61 12.43 18.88 -16.66
N VAL A 62 11.80 18.02 -15.86
CA VAL A 62 12.48 17.23 -14.85
C VAL A 62 13.51 16.30 -15.51
N ASP A 63 14.75 16.35 -15.04
CA ASP A 63 15.83 15.47 -15.47
C ASP A 63 16.50 14.89 -14.21
N GLN A 64 16.16 13.66 -13.86
CA GLN A 64 16.66 12.98 -12.68
C GLN A 64 18.11 12.52 -12.82
N ASP A 65 18.55 12.32 -14.05
CA ASP A 65 19.89 11.83 -14.35
C ASP A 65 20.84 12.96 -14.76
N LEU A 66 20.42 14.22 -14.61
CA LEU A 66 21.21 15.40 -14.98
C LEU A 66 22.65 15.33 -14.44
N PHE A 67 22.80 15.05 -13.16
CA PHE A 67 24.13 15.00 -12.53
C PHE A 67 24.92 13.75 -12.93
N GLU A 68 24.25 12.61 -13.14
CA GLU A 68 24.88 11.40 -13.65
C GLU A 68 25.39 11.65 -15.08
N ASN A 69 24.55 12.23 -15.94
CA ASN A 69 24.91 12.57 -17.31
C ASN A 69 26.02 13.62 -17.37
N LEU A 70 25.97 14.65 -16.53
CA LEU A 70 27.05 15.64 -16.42
C LEU A 70 28.35 15.02 -15.88
N SER A 71 28.30 13.96 -15.09
CA SER A 71 29.48 13.27 -14.59
C SER A 71 30.34 12.64 -15.70
N HIS A 72 29.75 12.35 -16.85
CA HIS A 72 30.49 11.89 -18.03
C HIS A 72 31.45 12.96 -18.58
N ILE A 73 31.16 14.25 -18.33
CA ILE A 73 32.05 15.36 -18.73
C ILE A 73 33.00 15.74 -17.57
N LEU A 74 32.47 15.79 -16.36
CA LEU A 74 33.17 16.35 -15.20
C LEU A 74 33.94 15.29 -14.37
N GLY A 75 33.69 14.01 -14.66
CA GLY A 75 34.24 12.86 -13.92
C GLY A 75 33.26 12.35 -12.86
N LYS A 76 33.24 11.02 -12.69
CA LYS A 76 32.29 10.33 -11.80
C LYS A 76 32.40 10.78 -10.33
N GLU A 77 33.56 11.23 -9.90
CA GLU A 77 33.80 11.65 -8.51
C GLU A 77 33.39 13.11 -8.27
N TYR A 78 33.17 13.91 -9.33
CA TYR A 78 32.89 15.33 -9.20
C TYR A 78 31.58 15.59 -8.39
N PHE A 79 30.55 14.76 -8.58
CA PHE A 79 29.28 14.88 -7.87
C PHE A 79 29.12 13.88 -6.73
N SER A 80 29.89 12.81 -6.66
CA SER A 80 29.76 11.75 -5.65
C SER A 80 30.08 12.19 -4.23
N GLY A 81 30.91 13.24 -4.09
CA GLY A 81 31.23 13.88 -2.80
C GLY A 81 30.47 15.19 -2.57
N PHE A 82 29.57 15.59 -3.46
CA PHE A 82 28.91 16.90 -3.44
C PHE A 82 27.68 16.86 -2.54
N ASN A 83 27.91 16.99 -1.24
CA ASN A 83 26.83 17.16 -0.28
C ASN A 83 26.70 18.66 0.01
N GLY A 84 25.68 19.33 -0.50
CA GLY A 84 25.48 20.78 -0.37
C GLY A 84 25.51 21.26 1.09
N GLN A 85 25.11 20.42 2.04
CA GLN A 85 25.15 20.71 3.47
C GLN A 85 26.58 20.85 4.02
N ASP A 86 27.59 20.23 3.40
CA ASP A 86 28.99 20.30 3.87
C ASP A 86 29.62 21.66 3.62
N TYR A 87 29.01 22.48 2.76
CA TYR A 87 29.45 23.83 2.43
C TYR A 87 28.74 24.92 3.26
N LEU A 88 27.78 24.53 4.12
CA LEU A 88 27.15 25.46 5.04
C LEU A 88 28.02 25.63 6.28
N THR A 89 28.26 26.89 6.67
CA THR A 89 28.94 27.23 7.91
C THR A 89 27.93 27.69 8.94
N VAL A 90 27.99 27.14 10.15
CA VAL A 90 27.11 27.50 11.26
C VAL A 90 27.98 28.09 12.36
N ASP A 91 27.67 29.31 12.79
CA ASP A 91 28.49 30.06 13.76
C ASP A 91 28.48 29.45 15.17
N ASP A 92 27.51 28.64 15.50
CA ASP A 92 27.36 27.99 16.80
C ASP A 92 27.72 26.49 16.70
N GLU A 93 28.81 26.08 17.36
CA GLU A 93 29.30 24.70 17.35
C GLU A 93 28.26 23.67 17.79
N ARG A 94 27.34 24.02 18.69
CA ARG A 94 26.25 23.15 19.14
C ARG A 94 25.30 22.75 18.02
N TRP A 95 25.25 23.57 16.97
CA TRP A 95 24.35 23.38 15.84
C TRP A 95 25.04 22.89 14.56
N GLN A 96 26.36 22.82 14.54
CA GLN A 96 27.10 22.33 13.37
C GLN A 96 26.72 20.89 12.96
N SER A 97 26.44 20.03 13.92
CA SER A 97 25.99 18.64 13.66
C SER A 97 24.59 18.55 13.02
N LYS A 98 23.85 19.66 13.01
CA LYS A 98 22.47 19.74 12.46
C LYS A 98 22.42 20.47 11.11
N ARG A 99 23.56 20.68 10.44
CA ARG A 99 23.64 21.38 9.14
C ARG A 99 22.66 20.82 8.10
N ALA A 100 22.44 19.51 8.05
CA ALA A 100 21.49 18.87 7.15
C ALA A 100 20.06 19.42 7.29
N ALA A 101 19.62 19.68 8.54
CA ALA A 101 18.29 20.22 8.80
C ALA A 101 18.12 21.69 8.34
N TYR A 102 19.22 22.42 8.16
CA TYR A 102 19.19 23.80 7.65
C TYR A 102 19.33 23.85 6.13
N ALA A 103 19.97 22.83 5.52
CA ALA A 103 20.15 22.79 4.09
C ALA A 103 18.81 22.89 3.34
N ASP A 104 17.79 22.22 3.82
CA ASP A 104 16.45 22.24 3.22
C ASP A 104 15.76 23.62 3.29
N GLU A 105 16.09 24.43 4.29
CA GLU A 105 15.53 25.78 4.43
C GLU A 105 16.31 26.83 3.64
N ILE A 106 17.65 26.68 3.58
CA ILE A 106 18.56 27.71 3.07
C ILE A 106 18.99 27.43 1.62
N LEU A 107 19.10 26.16 1.28
CA LEU A 107 19.31 25.68 -0.08
C LEU A 107 17.98 25.11 -0.57
N PRO A 108 16.98 25.96 -0.91
CA PRO A 108 15.76 25.42 -1.49
C PRO A 108 16.19 24.62 -2.70
N ALA A 109 15.87 23.33 -2.67
CA ALA A 109 16.08 22.47 -3.81
C ALA A 109 15.49 23.18 -5.02
N THR A 110 16.31 23.41 -6.03
CA THR A 110 15.89 24.00 -7.29
C THR A 110 15.20 22.95 -8.17
N GLU A 111 14.84 21.83 -7.59
CA GLU A 111 13.98 20.83 -8.18
C GLU A 111 12.59 21.41 -8.38
N HIS A 112 12.02 21.21 -9.56
CA HIS A 112 10.61 21.46 -9.79
C HIS A 112 9.82 20.40 -9.03
N ASN A 113 9.71 20.59 -7.71
CA ASN A 113 8.91 19.71 -6.89
C ASN A 113 7.47 19.72 -7.37
N PRO A 114 6.81 18.58 -7.44
CA PRO A 114 5.44 18.53 -7.90
C PRO A 114 4.55 19.46 -7.07
N ILE A 115 3.67 20.18 -7.76
CA ILE A 115 2.58 20.92 -7.17
C ILE A 115 1.30 20.35 -7.75
N VAL A 116 0.47 19.76 -6.91
CA VAL A 116 -0.84 19.25 -7.30
C VAL A 116 -1.90 20.23 -6.80
N VAL A 117 -2.77 20.69 -7.70
CA VAL A 117 -3.90 21.56 -7.35
C VAL A 117 -5.19 20.78 -7.57
N PHE A 118 -5.98 20.66 -6.50
CA PHE A 118 -7.31 20.08 -6.58
C PHE A 118 -8.36 21.18 -6.54
N HIS A 119 -9.24 21.18 -7.54
CA HIS A 119 -10.47 21.96 -7.55
C HIS A 119 -11.59 21.08 -7.04
N LEU A 120 -12.10 21.39 -5.86
CA LEU A 120 -13.11 20.61 -5.19
C LEU A 120 -14.48 20.89 -5.81
N ARG A 121 -15.34 19.88 -5.81
CA ARG A 121 -16.72 20.03 -6.26
C ARG A 121 -17.50 20.89 -5.27
N PRO A 122 -18.24 21.91 -5.74
CA PRO A 122 -19.06 22.76 -4.85
C PRO A 122 -20.29 21.97 -4.33
N ASN A 123 -20.82 22.42 -3.20
CA ASN A 123 -22.06 21.92 -2.59
C ASN A 123 -22.06 20.45 -2.20
N VAL A 124 -20.90 19.82 -2.06
CA VAL A 124 -20.80 18.50 -1.47
C VAL A 124 -21.06 18.61 0.03
N LYS A 125 -21.93 17.75 0.56
CA LYS A 125 -22.27 17.72 1.98
C LYS A 125 -21.78 16.43 2.62
N PHE A 126 -21.37 16.54 3.86
CA PHE A 126 -21.29 15.39 4.76
C PHE A 126 -22.68 14.92 5.16
N HIS A 127 -22.79 13.71 5.69
CA HIS A 127 -24.06 13.08 6.07
C HIS A 127 -24.82 13.86 7.15
N ASP A 128 -24.14 14.67 7.95
CA ASP A 128 -24.72 15.56 8.96
C ASP A 128 -25.14 16.94 8.41
N GLY A 129 -24.98 17.16 7.09
CA GLY A 129 -25.36 18.38 6.39
C GLY A 129 -24.26 19.45 6.34
N HIS A 130 -23.12 19.26 7.01
CA HIS A 130 -21.98 20.19 6.91
C HIS A 130 -21.40 20.18 5.49
N VAL A 131 -21.01 21.34 4.98
CA VAL A 131 -20.44 21.47 3.63
C VAL A 131 -18.98 21.08 3.65
N PHE A 132 -18.60 20.16 2.78
CA PHE A 132 -17.23 19.76 2.53
C PHE A 132 -16.43 20.89 1.86
N ASP A 133 -15.26 21.19 2.40
CA ASP A 133 -14.39 22.21 1.85
C ASP A 133 -12.89 21.86 1.94
N SER A 134 -12.04 22.80 1.55
CA SER A 134 -10.58 22.66 1.54
C SER A 134 -9.95 22.44 2.93
N LYS A 135 -10.64 22.82 4.02
CA LYS A 135 -10.16 22.62 5.39
C LYS A 135 -10.17 21.13 5.74
N ASP A 136 -11.20 20.39 5.29
CA ASP A 136 -11.30 18.95 5.54
C ASP A 136 -10.14 18.19 4.89
N VAL A 137 -9.75 18.59 3.67
CA VAL A 137 -8.60 18.01 2.96
C VAL A 137 -7.30 18.25 3.72
N LYS A 138 -7.05 19.51 4.12
CA LYS A 138 -5.87 19.86 4.92
C LYS A 138 -5.86 19.15 6.26
N PHE A 139 -6.98 19.15 6.95
CA PHE A 139 -7.15 18.46 8.23
C PHE A 139 -6.86 16.96 8.12
N THR A 140 -7.34 16.30 7.07
CA THR A 140 -7.08 14.88 6.83
C THR A 140 -5.59 14.60 6.69
N PHE A 141 -4.86 15.43 5.95
CA PHE A 141 -3.40 15.33 5.85
C PHE A 141 -2.73 15.50 7.24
N GLU A 142 -3.10 16.54 7.97
CA GLU A 142 -2.55 16.81 9.31
C GLU A 142 -2.85 15.65 10.28
N ALA A 143 -4.05 15.07 10.20
CA ALA A 143 -4.44 13.90 10.99
C ALA A 143 -3.59 12.65 10.69
N ILE A 144 -3.28 12.40 9.42
CA ILE A 144 -2.39 11.29 9.01
C ILE A 144 -0.97 11.53 9.53
N MET A 145 -0.46 12.76 9.42
CA MET A 145 0.90 13.10 9.83
C MET A 145 1.07 13.25 11.35
N ASN A 146 -0.01 13.31 12.11
CA ASN A 146 0.04 13.42 13.56
C ASN A 146 0.47 12.09 14.21
N PRO A 147 1.63 12.03 14.89
CA PRO A 147 2.13 10.78 15.47
C PRO A 147 1.20 10.17 16.53
N LYS A 148 0.33 10.97 17.16
CA LYS A 148 -0.66 10.46 18.14
C LYS A 148 -1.69 9.52 17.51
N ASN A 149 -1.94 9.67 16.21
CA ASN A 149 -2.94 8.87 15.49
C ASN A 149 -2.39 7.54 14.98
N LEU A 150 -1.06 7.33 15.01
CA LEU A 150 -0.38 6.11 14.57
C LEU A 150 -0.85 5.62 13.19
N SER A 151 -0.99 6.55 12.24
CA SER A 151 -1.42 6.20 10.89
C SER A 151 -0.33 5.37 10.19
N PRO A 152 -0.66 4.22 9.59
CA PRO A 152 0.30 3.45 8.79
C PRO A 152 0.64 4.15 7.46
N ARG A 153 -0.07 5.21 7.10
CA ARG A 153 0.08 5.92 5.83
C ARG A 153 1.03 7.12 5.88
N ILE A 154 1.72 7.36 6.99
CA ILE A 154 2.66 8.49 7.14
C ILE A 154 3.70 8.50 6.01
N ALA A 155 4.21 7.34 5.59
CA ALA A 155 5.21 7.23 4.54
C ALA A 155 4.71 7.68 3.14
N ASP A 156 3.41 7.66 2.89
CA ASP A 156 2.81 8.13 1.63
C ASP A 156 2.73 9.65 1.56
N TYR A 157 2.58 10.29 2.71
CA TYR A 157 2.41 11.76 2.84
C TYR A 157 3.67 12.47 3.32
N GLU A 158 4.70 11.75 3.78
CA GLU A 158 5.97 12.33 4.16
C GLU A 158 6.59 13.19 3.03
N PRO A 159 6.49 12.82 1.73
CA PRO A 159 6.98 13.65 0.64
C PRO A 159 6.27 15.01 0.49
N VAL A 160 5.12 15.20 1.10
CA VAL A 160 4.39 16.48 1.08
C VAL A 160 5.11 17.48 1.98
N LYS A 161 5.42 18.65 1.42
CA LYS A 161 6.02 19.79 2.14
C LYS A 161 4.97 20.54 2.93
N ARG A 162 3.81 20.84 2.27
CA ARG A 162 2.69 21.54 2.87
C ARG A 162 1.43 21.43 2.03
N VAL A 163 0.30 21.58 2.69
CA VAL A 163 -1.03 21.69 2.10
C VAL A 163 -1.52 23.12 2.31
N GLU A 164 -1.78 23.84 1.22
CA GLU A 164 -2.21 25.24 1.21
C GLU A 164 -3.69 25.32 0.84
N ILE A 165 -4.47 26.03 1.65
CA ILE A 165 -5.83 26.42 1.31
C ILE A 165 -5.74 27.69 0.47
N VAL A 166 -6.07 27.61 -0.83
CA VAL A 166 -6.11 28.77 -1.73
C VAL A 166 -7.44 29.50 -1.56
N ASP A 167 -8.52 28.75 -1.53
CA ASP A 167 -9.88 29.19 -1.27
C ASP A 167 -10.71 27.97 -0.77
N PRO A 168 -12.00 28.12 -0.40
CA PRO A 168 -12.81 27.01 0.11
C PRO A 168 -12.91 25.80 -0.83
N LEU A 169 -12.72 25.98 -2.13
CA LEU A 169 -12.83 24.91 -3.14
C LEU A 169 -11.51 24.60 -3.85
N THR A 170 -10.39 25.18 -3.40
CA THR A 170 -9.09 24.97 -4.05
C THR A 170 -8.00 24.66 -3.03
N VAL A 171 -7.40 23.49 -3.17
CA VAL A 171 -6.28 23.03 -2.34
C VAL A 171 -5.04 22.87 -3.21
N ARG A 172 -3.92 23.43 -2.75
CA ARG A 172 -2.61 23.29 -3.37
C ARG A 172 -1.70 22.42 -2.49
N ILE A 173 -1.22 21.33 -3.06
CA ILE A 173 -0.29 20.40 -2.41
C ILE A 173 1.10 20.65 -2.96
N VAL A 174 2.03 21.04 -2.11
CA VAL A 174 3.44 21.26 -2.47
C VAL A 174 4.28 20.13 -1.93
N TYR A 175 5.04 19.49 -2.80
CA TYR A 175 5.92 18.37 -2.44
C TYR A 175 7.35 18.85 -2.13
N LYS A 176 8.09 18.07 -1.34
CA LYS A 176 9.51 18.31 -0.99
C LYS A 176 10.44 17.85 -2.10
N ARG A 177 10.03 16.83 -2.85
CA ARG A 177 10.82 16.13 -3.86
C ARG A 177 9.91 15.50 -4.90
N LEU A 178 10.52 14.98 -5.97
CA LEU A 178 9.82 14.16 -6.96
C LEU A 178 9.14 12.97 -6.28
N TYR A 179 7.89 12.76 -6.62
CA TYR A 179 7.08 11.70 -6.04
C TYR A 179 6.00 11.27 -7.05
N SER A 180 6.25 10.21 -7.80
CA SER A 180 5.34 9.76 -8.86
C SER A 180 3.97 9.29 -8.35
N PRO A 181 3.82 8.71 -7.13
CA PRO A 181 2.51 8.40 -6.58
C PRO A 181 1.69 9.63 -6.12
N ALA A 182 2.20 10.86 -6.32
CA ALA A 182 1.63 12.09 -5.78
C ALA A 182 0.12 12.25 -6.00
N LEU A 183 -0.40 11.90 -7.17
CA LEU A 183 -1.83 12.00 -7.46
C LEU A 183 -2.63 10.88 -6.78
N GLY A 184 -2.14 9.64 -6.89
CA GLY A 184 -2.82 8.44 -6.38
C GLY A 184 -2.96 8.41 -4.86
N THR A 185 -2.00 9.00 -4.13
CA THR A 185 -2.04 9.03 -2.65
C THR A 185 -3.25 9.80 -2.09
N TRP A 186 -3.79 10.75 -2.85
CA TRP A 186 -4.99 11.52 -2.44
C TRP A 186 -6.32 10.83 -2.74
N GLY A 187 -6.31 9.62 -3.26
CA GLY A 187 -7.49 8.75 -3.41
C GLY A 187 -8.01 8.15 -2.10
N MET A 188 -7.85 8.85 -0.98
CA MET A 188 -8.31 8.43 0.35
C MET A 188 -9.65 9.07 0.71
N GLY A 189 -10.34 8.52 1.73
CA GLY A 189 -11.49 9.17 2.36
C GLY A 189 -11.07 10.45 3.09
N ILE A 190 -11.86 11.49 2.98
CA ILE A 190 -11.62 12.78 3.67
C ILE A 190 -12.38 12.80 5.00
N LEU A 191 -11.71 13.19 6.05
CA LEU A 191 -12.25 13.30 7.40
C LEU A 191 -12.98 14.65 7.60
N PRO A 192 -14.14 14.66 8.28
CA PRO A 192 -14.84 15.89 8.64
C PRO A 192 -14.09 16.63 9.76
N GLU A 193 -13.48 17.76 9.42
CA GLU A 193 -12.71 18.59 10.37
C GLU A 193 -13.55 19.00 11.57
N HIS A 194 -14.77 19.44 11.34
CA HIS A 194 -15.68 19.94 12.38
C HIS A 194 -16.04 18.92 13.47
N LEU A 195 -15.95 17.62 13.18
CA LEU A 195 -16.22 16.53 14.14
C LEU A 195 -14.96 16.00 14.84
N LEU A 196 -13.78 16.17 14.24
CA LEU A 196 -12.55 15.50 14.64
C LEU A 196 -11.40 16.46 14.98
N ASN A 197 -11.64 17.78 14.92
CA ASN A 197 -10.64 18.76 15.35
C ASN A 197 -10.39 18.70 16.87
N ASP A 198 -9.35 19.35 17.34
CA ASP A 198 -8.94 19.30 18.75
C ASP A 198 -10.04 19.74 19.72
N GLU A 199 -10.87 20.71 19.34
CA GLU A 199 -11.99 21.17 20.18
C GLU A 199 -13.10 20.14 20.28
N ALA A 200 -13.48 19.52 19.16
CA ALA A 200 -14.48 18.47 19.11
C ALA A 200 -14.03 17.25 19.93
N LEU A 201 -12.78 16.82 19.73
CA LEU A 201 -12.20 15.70 20.50
C LEU A 201 -12.12 15.99 22.01
N LYS A 202 -11.77 17.20 22.42
CA LYS A 202 -11.78 17.59 23.85
C LYS A 202 -13.18 17.56 24.43
N LYS A 203 -14.19 18.07 23.72
CA LYS A 203 -15.59 17.99 24.14
C LYS A 203 -16.06 16.54 24.29
N GLU A 204 -15.75 15.70 23.31
CA GLU A 204 -16.08 14.28 23.36
C GLU A 204 -15.40 13.58 24.54
N ALA A 205 -14.11 13.85 24.79
CA ALA A 205 -13.38 13.29 25.92
C ALA A 205 -14.07 13.61 27.27
N VAL A 206 -14.47 14.87 27.45
CA VAL A 206 -15.18 15.31 28.65
C VAL A 206 -16.52 14.58 28.82
N MET A 207 -17.31 14.47 27.72
CA MET A 207 -18.59 13.73 27.74
C MET A 207 -18.41 12.25 28.10
N LEU A 208 -17.30 11.64 27.69
CA LEU A 208 -16.97 10.25 28.00
C LEU A 208 -16.27 10.05 29.36
N GLY A 209 -16.08 11.11 30.13
CA GLY A 209 -15.35 11.06 31.40
C GLY A 209 -13.86 10.74 31.27
N LYS A 210 -13.25 11.01 30.09
CA LYS A 210 -11.86 10.76 29.80
C LYS A 210 -11.04 12.05 29.88
N GLY A 211 -9.74 11.92 30.20
CA GLY A 211 -8.83 13.06 30.22
C GLY A 211 -8.55 13.58 28.81
N PRO A 212 -8.87 14.87 28.49
CA PRO A 212 -8.74 15.43 27.15
C PRO A 212 -7.33 15.34 26.57
N GLU A 213 -6.29 15.45 27.41
CA GLU A 213 -4.89 15.43 26.98
C GLU A 213 -4.41 14.09 26.38
N LYS A 214 -5.07 13.01 26.79
CA LYS A 214 -4.76 11.64 26.33
C LYS A 214 -5.76 11.11 25.30
N PHE A 215 -6.78 11.88 24.98
CA PHE A 215 -7.83 11.48 24.05
C PHE A 215 -7.39 11.83 22.61
N SER A 216 -7.56 10.89 21.71
CA SER A 216 -7.22 11.06 20.30
C SER A 216 -8.33 10.51 19.41
N MET A 217 -8.25 10.76 18.11
CA MET A 217 -9.18 10.21 17.11
C MET A 217 -9.36 8.69 17.23
N ARG A 218 -8.34 7.96 17.67
CA ARG A 218 -8.42 6.50 17.84
C ARG A 218 -9.45 6.06 18.87
N GLN A 219 -9.76 6.93 19.86
CA GLN A 219 -10.71 6.64 20.92
C GLN A 219 -12.08 7.29 20.66
N SER A 220 -12.20 8.11 19.62
CA SER A 220 -13.45 8.77 19.26
C SER A 220 -14.54 7.78 18.87
N SER A 221 -15.77 8.08 19.22
CA SER A 221 -16.98 7.38 18.80
C SER A 221 -17.18 7.42 17.29
N PHE A 222 -16.53 8.34 16.58
CA PHE A 222 -16.50 8.41 15.12
C PHE A 222 -16.09 7.09 14.45
N ASN A 223 -15.20 6.31 15.09
CA ASN A 223 -14.80 5.00 14.57
C ASN A 223 -15.94 3.96 14.56
N ARG A 224 -17.03 4.22 15.28
CA ARG A 224 -18.22 3.37 15.32
C ARG A 224 -19.44 4.02 14.67
N HIS A 225 -19.42 5.34 14.54
CA HIS A 225 -20.49 6.14 13.95
C HIS A 225 -19.90 7.14 12.95
N PRO A 226 -19.34 6.63 11.81
CA PRO A 226 -18.65 7.47 10.84
C PRO A 226 -19.63 8.39 10.11
N VAL A 227 -19.19 9.62 9.87
CA VAL A 227 -19.85 10.62 9.03
C VAL A 227 -18.97 10.86 7.81
N GLY A 228 -19.50 10.64 6.63
CA GLY A 228 -18.80 10.81 5.36
C GLY A 228 -19.61 11.64 4.37
N CYS A 229 -19.14 11.73 3.13
CA CYS A 229 -19.82 12.38 2.01
C CYS A 229 -20.15 11.40 0.86
N GLY A 230 -20.18 10.10 1.18
CA GLY A 230 -20.53 9.03 0.24
C GLY A 230 -22.04 8.87 -0.02
N PRO A 231 -22.43 7.93 -0.90
CA PRO A 231 -23.83 7.74 -1.27
C PRO A 231 -24.72 7.16 -0.16
N PHE A 232 -24.13 6.61 0.90
CA PHE A 232 -24.86 5.98 1.99
C PHE A 232 -24.39 6.49 3.35
N VAL A 233 -25.36 6.69 4.24
CA VAL A 233 -25.20 7.13 5.63
C VAL A 233 -25.11 5.91 6.54
N PHE A 234 -24.16 5.89 7.45
CA PHE A 234 -24.09 4.87 8.49
C PHE A 234 -25.32 4.94 9.40
N GLN A 235 -26.00 3.80 9.58
CA GLN A 235 -27.17 3.68 10.42
C GLN A 235 -26.90 2.85 11.67
N GLU A 236 -26.40 1.62 11.48
CA GLU A 236 -26.18 0.71 12.60
C GLU A 236 -25.04 -0.27 12.30
N TRP A 237 -24.29 -0.62 13.34
CA TRP A 237 -23.34 -1.73 13.31
C TRP A 237 -23.59 -2.66 14.50
N LYS A 238 -24.07 -3.83 14.22
CA LYS A 238 -24.21 -4.91 15.18
C LYS A 238 -23.04 -5.89 14.96
N SER A 239 -22.11 -5.91 15.92
CA SER A 239 -20.93 -6.76 15.83
C SER A 239 -21.30 -8.20 15.52
N ASP A 240 -20.50 -8.83 14.63
CA ASP A 240 -20.66 -10.21 14.16
C ASP A 240 -21.97 -10.55 13.45
N GLN A 241 -22.80 -9.56 13.12
CA GLN A 241 -24.07 -9.77 12.44
C GLN A 241 -24.23 -8.94 11.17
N TYR A 242 -24.18 -7.60 11.25
CA TYR A 242 -24.39 -6.73 10.10
C TYR A 242 -23.93 -5.29 10.32
N ILE A 243 -23.77 -4.59 9.18
CA ILE A 243 -23.68 -3.13 9.12
C ILE A 243 -24.79 -2.66 8.18
N ILE A 244 -25.60 -1.71 8.62
CA ILE A 244 -26.69 -1.10 7.87
C ILE A 244 -26.29 0.32 7.46
N LEU A 245 -26.46 0.62 6.18
CA LEU A 245 -26.24 1.92 5.59
C LEU A 245 -27.52 2.37 4.88
N ASP A 246 -28.02 3.57 5.21
CA ASP A 246 -29.18 4.15 4.56
C ASP A 246 -28.77 5.11 3.44
N ARG A 247 -29.61 5.24 2.43
CA ARG A 247 -29.42 6.12 1.28
C ARG A 247 -29.25 7.58 1.72
N PHE A 248 -28.19 8.25 1.23
CA PHE A 248 -28.01 9.68 1.40
C PHE A 248 -28.76 10.46 0.33
N GLY A 249 -29.80 11.21 0.73
CA GLY A 249 -30.65 11.97 -0.19
C GLY A 249 -29.94 13.12 -0.90
N ASP A 250 -28.98 13.74 -0.22
CA ASP A 250 -28.21 14.89 -0.70
C ASP A 250 -26.86 14.50 -1.34
N TYR A 251 -26.71 13.22 -1.74
CA TYR A 251 -25.48 12.77 -2.39
C TYR A 251 -25.21 13.55 -3.67
N TRP A 252 -24.00 14.01 -3.87
CA TRP A 252 -23.60 14.93 -4.92
C TRP A 252 -23.78 14.41 -6.37
N GLU A 253 -23.80 13.09 -6.58
CA GLU A 253 -24.18 12.46 -7.88
C GLU A 253 -25.66 12.11 -7.98
N GLY A 254 -26.46 12.53 -7.02
CA GLY A 254 -27.85 12.12 -6.85
C GLY A 254 -28.01 10.92 -5.91
N PRO A 255 -29.18 10.80 -5.29
CA PRO A 255 -29.42 9.74 -4.31
C PRO A 255 -29.32 8.34 -4.94
N PRO A 256 -28.82 7.33 -4.21
CA PRO A 256 -28.86 5.95 -4.65
C PRO A 256 -30.27 5.49 -5.05
N ASN A 257 -30.37 4.56 -6.00
CA ASN A 257 -31.66 4.07 -6.49
C ASN A 257 -32.43 3.22 -5.47
N TYR A 258 -31.76 2.72 -4.43
CA TYR A 258 -32.38 1.90 -3.38
C TYR A 258 -32.16 2.53 -2.00
N LYS A 259 -32.99 2.13 -1.02
CA LYS A 259 -33.06 2.80 0.29
C LYS A 259 -31.92 2.41 1.22
N GLN A 260 -31.47 1.16 1.17
CA GLN A 260 -30.59 0.60 2.18
C GLN A 260 -29.60 -0.37 1.56
N TYR A 261 -28.36 -0.35 2.06
CA TYR A 261 -27.31 -1.31 1.77
C TYR A 261 -26.89 -2.00 3.07
N THR A 262 -26.97 -3.31 3.09
CA THR A 262 -26.67 -4.11 4.27
C THR A 262 -25.46 -5.00 4.02
N TYR A 263 -24.40 -4.84 4.82
CA TYR A 263 -23.33 -5.81 4.90
C TYR A 263 -23.71 -6.89 5.91
N ARG A 264 -23.95 -8.12 5.44
CA ARG A 264 -24.16 -9.28 6.29
C ARG A 264 -22.84 -9.92 6.64
N ILE A 265 -22.62 -10.20 7.94
CA ILE A 265 -21.46 -10.91 8.44
C ILE A 265 -21.88 -12.36 8.66
N VAL A 266 -21.48 -13.23 7.73
CA VAL A 266 -21.78 -14.67 7.77
C VAL A 266 -20.44 -15.41 7.74
N PRO A 267 -19.87 -15.80 8.89
CA PRO A 267 -18.53 -16.39 8.95
C PRO A 267 -18.41 -17.75 8.25
N ASP A 268 -19.48 -18.55 8.30
CA ASP A 268 -19.51 -19.88 7.71
C ASP A 268 -19.81 -19.84 6.22
N LEU A 269 -18.92 -20.41 5.40
CA LEU A 269 -19.01 -20.35 3.94
C LEU A 269 -20.21 -21.14 3.38
N LEU A 270 -20.59 -22.25 4.03
CA LEU A 270 -21.77 -23.02 3.61
C LEU A 270 -23.04 -22.22 3.89
N THR A 271 -23.11 -21.57 5.04
CA THR A 271 -24.23 -20.67 5.38
C THR A 271 -24.33 -19.50 4.40
N GLN A 272 -23.20 -18.91 3.97
CA GLN A 272 -23.21 -17.87 2.92
C GLN A 272 -23.83 -18.39 1.62
N GLU A 273 -23.46 -19.57 1.19
CA GLU A 273 -23.98 -20.20 -0.01
C GLU A 273 -25.50 -20.45 0.12
N MET A 274 -25.94 -20.97 1.25
CA MET A 274 -27.36 -21.22 1.52
C MET A 274 -28.18 -19.93 1.56
N GLU A 275 -27.69 -18.88 2.19
CA GLU A 275 -28.34 -17.56 2.21
C GLU A 275 -28.43 -16.95 0.81
N PHE A 276 -27.42 -17.15 -0.03
CA PHE A 276 -27.44 -16.69 -1.42
C PHE A 276 -28.53 -17.41 -2.22
N TYR A 277 -28.66 -18.73 -2.13
CA TYR A 277 -29.72 -19.49 -2.79
C TYR A 277 -31.13 -19.16 -2.26
N ALA A 278 -31.22 -18.86 -0.97
CA ALA A 278 -32.47 -18.42 -0.35
C ALA A 278 -32.85 -16.97 -0.75
N GLY A 279 -31.94 -16.22 -1.39
CA GLY A 279 -32.13 -14.83 -1.78
C GLY A 279 -32.11 -13.84 -0.62
N THR A 280 -31.56 -14.22 0.52
CA THR A 280 -31.38 -13.34 1.69
C THR A 280 -30.16 -12.47 1.57
N ILE A 281 -29.20 -12.85 0.71
CA ILE A 281 -28.10 -12.01 0.22
C ILE A 281 -28.10 -11.95 -1.30
N ASP A 282 -27.73 -10.82 -1.86
CA ASP A 282 -27.83 -10.54 -3.30
C ASP A 282 -26.53 -10.85 -4.06
N SER A 283 -25.41 -10.93 -3.37
CA SER A 283 -24.09 -11.22 -3.97
C SER A 283 -23.35 -12.27 -3.17
N TYR A 284 -22.54 -13.06 -3.85
CA TYR A 284 -21.77 -14.13 -3.26
C TYR A 284 -20.38 -14.24 -3.90
N ASN A 285 -19.35 -14.33 -3.08
CA ASN A 285 -17.98 -14.59 -3.51
C ASN A 285 -17.77 -16.11 -3.62
N VAL A 286 -17.72 -16.57 -4.85
CA VAL A 286 -17.72 -18.00 -5.18
C VAL A 286 -16.43 -18.68 -4.74
N GLN A 287 -16.56 -19.79 -4.02
CA GLN A 287 -15.41 -20.62 -3.69
C GLN A 287 -14.86 -21.33 -4.94
N PRO A 288 -13.56 -21.61 -5.04
CA PRO A 288 -12.95 -22.18 -6.23
C PRO A 288 -13.66 -23.42 -6.79
N HIS A 289 -14.13 -24.32 -5.93
CA HIS A 289 -14.81 -25.56 -6.32
C HIS A 289 -16.25 -25.37 -6.86
N GLN A 290 -16.84 -24.20 -6.64
CA GLN A 290 -18.21 -23.86 -7.04
C GLN A 290 -18.30 -23.13 -8.38
N VAL A 291 -17.16 -22.57 -8.85
CA VAL A 291 -17.12 -21.66 -10.01
C VAL A 291 -17.79 -22.24 -11.25
N GLU A 292 -17.48 -23.48 -11.59
CA GLU A 292 -18.01 -24.12 -12.80
C GLU A 292 -19.53 -24.27 -12.77
N ARG A 293 -20.08 -24.60 -11.60
CA ARG A 293 -21.52 -24.79 -11.40
C ARG A 293 -22.26 -23.46 -11.48
N LEU A 294 -21.81 -22.44 -10.74
CA LEU A 294 -22.51 -21.16 -10.62
C LEU A 294 -22.45 -20.32 -11.89
N ARG A 295 -21.39 -20.44 -12.69
CA ARG A 295 -21.31 -19.80 -14.01
C ARG A 295 -22.32 -20.31 -15.02
N LYS A 296 -22.77 -21.55 -14.87
CA LYS A 296 -23.74 -22.17 -15.75
C LYS A 296 -25.19 -21.88 -15.33
N ASP A 297 -25.39 -21.31 -14.15
CA ASP A 297 -26.73 -21.04 -13.62
C ASP A 297 -27.33 -19.78 -14.25
N PRO A 298 -28.49 -19.89 -14.97
CA PRO A 298 -29.09 -18.76 -15.66
C PRO A 298 -29.70 -17.70 -14.73
N MET A 299 -29.84 -17.99 -13.44
CA MET A 299 -30.39 -17.07 -12.44
C MET A 299 -29.38 -16.00 -12.00
N TYR A 300 -28.10 -16.18 -12.31
CA TYR A 300 -27.03 -15.31 -11.86
C TYR A 300 -26.27 -14.70 -13.02
N GLN A 301 -25.70 -13.54 -12.77
CA GLN A 301 -24.60 -12.97 -13.57
C GLN A 301 -23.31 -13.17 -12.83
N ASP A 302 -22.26 -13.59 -13.53
CA ASP A 302 -20.94 -13.80 -12.96
C ASP A 302 -19.94 -12.74 -13.38
N PHE A 303 -19.09 -12.39 -12.45
CA PHE A 303 -17.95 -11.49 -12.63
C PHE A 303 -16.70 -12.21 -12.18
N SER A 304 -15.67 -12.18 -12.97
CA SER A 304 -14.40 -12.81 -12.61
C SER A 304 -13.22 -12.09 -13.21
N GLY A 305 -12.10 -12.21 -12.55
CA GLY A 305 -10.84 -11.63 -13.01
C GLY A 305 -9.68 -12.09 -12.15
N PRO A 306 -8.45 -11.81 -12.60
CA PRO A 306 -7.29 -12.03 -11.76
C PRO A 306 -7.32 -11.04 -10.58
N SER A 307 -6.92 -11.50 -9.39
CA SER A 307 -6.79 -10.64 -8.21
C SER A 307 -5.61 -9.67 -8.39
N PHE A 308 -5.71 -8.49 -7.80
CA PHE A 308 -4.59 -7.57 -7.64
C PHE A 308 -3.77 -7.87 -6.38
N GLY A 309 -3.90 -9.06 -5.83
CA GLY A 309 -3.17 -9.49 -4.67
C GLY A 309 -2.53 -10.84 -4.89
N TYR A 310 -1.70 -11.25 -3.96
CA TYR A 310 -1.05 -12.56 -3.99
C TYR A 310 -0.95 -13.16 -2.60
N THR A 311 -0.89 -14.50 -2.56
CA THR A 311 -0.66 -15.28 -1.34
C THR A 311 0.78 -15.76 -1.28
N TYR A 312 1.36 -15.73 -0.10
CA TYR A 312 2.77 -16.07 0.14
C TYR A 312 2.99 -16.71 1.50
N ILE A 313 4.14 -17.35 1.65
CA ILE A 313 4.72 -17.70 2.95
C ILE A 313 5.86 -16.71 3.21
N GLY A 314 5.75 -15.93 4.28
CA GLY A 314 6.76 -14.96 4.69
C GLY A 314 7.65 -15.50 5.80
N TYR A 315 8.94 -15.19 5.76
CA TYR A 315 9.93 -15.64 6.73
C TYR A 315 10.49 -14.47 7.53
N ASN A 316 10.57 -14.58 8.85
CA ASN A 316 11.21 -13.55 9.67
C ASN A 316 12.72 -13.61 9.49
N MET A 317 13.25 -12.78 8.61
CA MET A 317 14.66 -12.78 8.22
C MET A 317 15.62 -12.35 9.33
N ARG A 318 15.11 -11.83 10.46
CA ARG A 318 15.89 -11.51 11.66
C ARG A 318 16.24 -12.75 12.47
N ARG A 319 15.55 -13.87 12.21
CA ARG A 319 15.70 -15.13 12.95
C ARG A 319 16.46 -16.16 12.13
N GLU A 320 17.38 -16.87 12.80
CA GLU A 320 17.91 -18.10 12.21
C GLU A 320 16.81 -19.18 12.15
N PRO A 321 16.75 -19.95 11.06
CA PRO A 321 17.72 -19.99 9.95
C PRO A 321 17.31 -19.13 8.75
N PHE A 322 16.31 -18.27 8.86
CA PHE A 322 15.73 -17.51 7.75
C PHE A 322 16.58 -16.31 7.31
N ASN A 323 17.65 -15.97 8.02
CA ASN A 323 18.63 -14.98 7.59
C ASN A 323 19.45 -15.45 6.37
N ASP A 324 19.55 -16.77 6.11
CA ASP A 324 20.25 -17.33 4.95
C ASP A 324 19.31 -17.45 3.73
N PRO A 325 19.57 -16.78 2.60
CA PRO A 325 18.73 -16.86 1.40
C PRO A 325 18.68 -18.27 0.79
N ARG A 326 19.73 -19.08 0.98
CA ARG A 326 19.74 -20.50 0.52
C ARG A 326 18.68 -21.30 1.23
N VAL A 327 18.51 -21.08 2.53
CA VAL A 327 17.47 -21.73 3.32
C VAL A 327 16.08 -21.34 2.83
N ARG A 328 15.81 -20.05 2.65
CA ARG A 328 14.51 -19.58 2.17
C ARG A 328 14.18 -20.13 0.77
N ARG A 329 15.18 -20.17 -0.10
CA ARG A 329 15.03 -20.76 -1.43
C ARG A 329 14.75 -22.26 -1.37
N ALA A 330 15.44 -23.01 -0.52
CA ALA A 330 15.21 -24.44 -0.31
C ALA A 330 13.80 -24.71 0.21
N LEU A 331 13.32 -23.90 1.17
CA LEU A 331 11.94 -23.99 1.66
C LEU A 331 10.92 -23.78 0.53
N SER A 332 11.19 -22.86 -0.39
CA SER A 332 10.35 -22.62 -1.57
C SER A 332 10.37 -23.80 -2.54
N MET A 333 11.55 -24.40 -2.79
CA MET A 333 11.72 -25.55 -3.70
C MET A 333 11.01 -26.82 -3.20
N ALA A 334 10.81 -26.96 -1.90
CA ALA A 334 10.15 -28.11 -1.30
C ALA A 334 8.61 -28.10 -1.47
N ILE A 335 8.01 -26.99 -1.90
CA ILE A 335 6.55 -26.85 -2.01
C ILE A 335 6.12 -26.94 -3.47
N ASP A 336 5.23 -27.91 -3.77
CA ASP A 336 4.60 -28.06 -5.09
C ASP A 336 3.42 -27.08 -5.23
N VAL A 337 3.72 -25.84 -5.65
CA VAL A 337 2.72 -24.79 -5.81
C VAL A 337 1.74 -25.09 -6.95
N ASP A 338 2.17 -25.83 -7.99
CA ASP A 338 1.29 -26.17 -9.10
C ASP A 338 0.21 -27.17 -8.65
N LYS A 339 0.55 -28.11 -7.74
CA LYS A 339 -0.46 -28.93 -7.08
C LYS A 339 -1.40 -28.14 -6.19
N ILE A 340 -0.91 -27.13 -5.47
CA ILE A 340 -1.79 -26.24 -4.69
C ILE A 340 -2.78 -25.54 -5.62
N ILE A 341 -2.34 -24.96 -6.74
CA ILE A 341 -3.21 -24.32 -7.71
C ILE A 341 -4.24 -25.30 -8.28
N LYS A 342 -3.79 -26.52 -8.63
CA LYS A 342 -4.66 -27.54 -9.24
C LYS A 342 -5.71 -28.08 -8.27
N TYR A 343 -5.32 -28.42 -7.05
CA TYR A 343 -6.18 -29.19 -6.14
C TYR A 343 -6.82 -28.37 -5.02
N VAL A 344 -6.18 -27.29 -4.57
CA VAL A 344 -6.74 -26.40 -3.54
C VAL A 344 -7.54 -25.28 -4.19
N LEU A 345 -7.02 -24.72 -5.29
CA LEU A 345 -7.67 -23.62 -6.01
C LEU A 345 -8.50 -24.09 -7.22
N TYR A 346 -8.59 -25.40 -7.48
CA TYR A 346 -9.33 -25.94 -8.64
C TYR A 346 -8.99 -25.24 -9.96
N GLY A 347 -7.71 -24.89 -10.15
CA GLY A 347 -7.23 -24.15 -11.31
C GLY A 347 -7.57 -22.64 -11.30
N GLN A 348 -8.21 -22.12 -10.24
CA GLN A 348 -8.53 -20.71 -10.12
C GLN A 348 -7.37 -19.88 -9.55
N GLY A 349 -6.19 -20.02 -10.17
CA GLY A 349 -4.99 -19.31 -9.77
C GLY A 349 -3.87 -19.40 -10.78
N GLU A 350 -2.86 -18.59 -10.60
CA GLU A 350 -1.63 -18.57 -11.41
C GLU A 350 -0.42 -18.40 -10.52
N ARG A 351 0.73 -18.99 -10.89
CA ARG A 351 2.01 -18.74 -10.21
C ARG A 351 2.40 -17.28 -10.27
N ILE A 352 3.00 -16.79 -9.18
CA ILE A 352 3.60 -15.47 -9.09
C ILE A 352 5.04 -15.56 -8.59
N THR A 353 5.91 -14.63 -9.00
CA THR A 353 7.35 -14.66 -8.69
C THR A 353 7.83 -13.45 -7.89
N GLY A 354 6.96 -12.49 -7.61
CA GLY A 354 7.35 -11.27 -6.91
C GLY A 354 6.17 -10.35 -6.57
N PRO A 355 6.47 -9.13 -6.12
CA PRO A 355 5.52 -8.30 -5.40
C PRO A 355 4.60 -7.45 -6.28
N PHE A 356 4.85 -7.34 -7.57
CA PHE A 356 4.06 -6.48 -8.45
C PHE A 356 2.78 -7.17 -8.93
N VAL A 357 1.78 -6.37 -9.25
CA VAL A 357 0.52 -6.85 -9.83
C VAL A 357 0.81 -7.45 -11.21
N LYS A 358 0.49 -8.72 -11.40
CA LYS A 358 0.87 -9.50 -12.58
C LYS A 358 0.30 -8.97 -13.90
N GLN A 359 -0.80 -8.20 -13.83
CA GLN A 359 -1.49 -7.61 -14.98
C GLN A 359 -0.92 -6.26 -15.42
N THR A 360 0.11 -5.75 -14.72
CA THR A 360 0.76 -4.48 -15.04
C THR A 360 2.09 -4.69 -15.74
N ASP A 361 2.55 -3.68 -16.46
CA ASP A 361 3.87 -3.67 -17.10
C ASP A 361 5.03 -3.63 -16.09
N TYR A 362 4.71 -3.36 -14.82
CA TYR A 362 5.67 -3.39 -13.73
C TYR A 362 6.10 -4.80 -13.33
N TYR A 363 5.32 -5.82 -13.72
CA TYR A 363 5.65 -7.21 -13.43
C TYR A 363 6.63 -7.79 -14.45
N ASN A 364 7.78 -8.29 -14.01
CA ASN A 364 8.76 -8.93 -14.88
C ASN A 364 8.37 -10.38 -15.20
N HIS A 365 7.71 -10.60 -16.34
CA HIS A 365 7.30 -11.91 -16.85
C HIS A 365 8.48 -12.83 -17.24
N GLY A 366 9.68 -12.30 -17.36
CA GLY A 366 10.90 -13.07 -17.65
C GLY A 366 11.38 -13.95 -16.49
N ILE A 367 10.95 -13.63 -15.25
CA ILE A 367 11.36 -14.37 -14.06
C ILE A 367 10.57 -15.67 -13.97
N LYS A 368 11.29 -16.78 -13.93
CA LYS A 368 10.67 -18.11 -13.78
C LYS A 368 10.34 -18.40 -12.32
N PRO A 369 9.19 -19.02 -12.03
CA PRO A 369 8.88 -19.50 -10.69
C PRO A 369 9.94 -20.48 -10.17
N VAL A 370 10.16 -20.49 -8.85
CA VAL A 370 11.01 -21.48 -8.21
C VAL A 370 10.45 -22.88 -8.51
N PRO A 371 11.24 -23.79 -9.08
CA PRO A 371 10.76 -25.13 -9.41
C PRO A 371 10.49 -25.95 -8.13
N TYR A 372 9.57 -26.89 -8.21
CA TYR A 372 9.41 -27.93 -7.21
C TYR A 372 10.54 -28.94 -7.37
N ASP A 373 11.47 -28.97 -6.42
CA ASP A 373 12.65 -29.83 -6.43
C ASP A 373 13.11 -30.11 -4.97
N PRO A 374 12.49 -31.06 -4.29
CA PRO A 374 12.86 -31.40 -2.91
C PRO A 374 14.30 -31.91 -2.76
N GLU A 375 14.84 -32.60 -3.78
CA GLU A 375 16.23 -33.09 -3.75
C GLU A 375 17.22 -31.92 -3.88
N GLY A 376 16.95 -30.98 -4.79
CA GLY A 376 17.72 -29.74 -4.91
C GLY A 376 17.60 -28.89 -3.64
N ALA A 377 16.44 -28.85 -3.00
CA ALA A 377 16.26 -28.18 -1.72
C ALA A 377 17.18 -28.74 -0.62
N LEU A 378 17.27 -30.06 -0.52
CA LEU A 378 18.19 -30.74 0.42
C LEU A 378 19.65 -30.37 0.16
N LYS A 379 20.09 -30.43 -1.10
CA LYS A 379 21.46 -30.03 -1.47
C LYS A 379 21.77 -28.62 -1.04
N LEU A 380 20.83 -27.70 -1.28
CA LEU A 380 20.99 -26.29 -0.91
C LEU A 380 21.02 -26.09 0.61
N LEU A 381 20.25 -26.87 1.37
CA LEU A 381 20.32 -26.88 2.83
C LEU A 381 21.65 -27.47 3.33
N GLU A 382 22.18 -28.48 2.67
CA GLU A 382 23.51 -29.03 2.97
C GLU A 382 24.63 -28.00 2.73
N GLU A 383 24.55 -27.22 1.64
CA GLU A 383 25.46 -26.12 1.38
C GLU A 383 25.34 -25.01 2.44
N ALA A 384 24.15 -24.84 3.04
CA ALA A 384 23.92 -23.93 4.16
C ALA A 384 24.36 -24.49 5.53
N GLY A 385 24.89 -25.72 5.55
CA GLY A 385 25.45 -26.37 6.74
C GLY A 385 24.48 -27.28 7.49
N TRP A 386 23.27 -27.50 6.98
CA TRP A 386 22.29 -28.40 7.56
C TRP A 386 22.59 -29.86 7.15
N ARG A 387 22.57 -30.80 8.09
CA ARG A 387 22.84 -32.20 7.86
C ARG A 387 21.72 -33.08 8.42
N ARG A 388 21.42 -34.19 7.77
CA ARG A 388 20.46 -35.18 8.30
C ARG A 388 21.07 -35.94 9.46
N ASP A 389 20.35 -36.04 10.56
CA ASP A 389 20.66 -36.94 11.68
C ASP A 389 20.30 -38.40 11.31
N LYS A 390 20.51 -39.31 12.25
CA LYS A 390 20.20 -40.78 12.07
C LYS A 390 18.70 -41.03 11.87
N GLU A 391 17.85 -40.11 12.26
CA GLU A 391 16.39 -40.16 12.16
C GLU A 391 15.86 -39.41 10.93
N GLY A 392 16.78 -38.91 10.08
CA GLY A 392 16.45 -38.19 8.85
C GLY A 392 16.05 -36.72 9.03
N ARG A 393 16.20 -36.16 10.24
CA ARG A 393 15.90 -34.78 10.56
C ARG A 393 17.11 -33.89 10.30
N LEU A 394 16.87 -32.66 9.91
CA LEU A 394 17.94 -31.68 9.66
C LEU A 394 18.41 -31.04 10.96
N GLU A 395 19.73 -30.99 11.14
CA GLU A 395 20.39 -30.31 12.24
C GLU A 395 21.61 -29.51 11.75
N LYS A 396 21.96 -28.48 12.49
CA LYS A 396 23.16 -27.65 12.31
C LYS A 396 23.66 -27.19 13.68
N ASP A 397 24.95 -27.39 13.96
CA ASP A 397 25.58 -27.01 15.23
C ASP A 397 24.83 -27.52 16.48
N GLY A 398 24.33 -28.78 16.41
CA GLY A 398 23.55 -29.41 17.47
C GLY A 398 22.11 -28.88 17.64
N LYS A 399 21.66 -27.97 16.76
CA LYS A 399 20.29 -27.47 16.78
C LYS A 399 19.48 -28.08 15.64
N ARG A 400 18.28 -28.57 15.96
CA ARG A 400 17.33 -29.11 14.97
C ARG A 400 16.75 -27.95 14.16
N PHE A 401 16.48 -28.24 12.87
CA PHE A 401 15.73 -27.32 12.04
C PHE A 401 14.25 -27.43 12.39
N GLN A 402 13.79 -26.57 13.27
CA GLN A 402 12.40 -26.49 13.71
C GLN A 402 11.94 -25.04 13.75
N PHE A 403 10.68 -24.80 13.41
CA PHE A 403 10.06 -23.50 13.50
C PHE A 403 8.53 -23.59 13.55
N THR A 404 7.87 -22.48 13.82
CA THR A 404 6.41 -22.38 13.82
C THR A 404 5.92 -21.64 12.59
N LEU A 405 4.97 -22.24 11.85
CA LEU A 405 4.26 -21.63 10.75
C LEU A 405 2.86 -21.23 11.23
N ILE A 406 2.54 -19.94 11.16
CA ILE A 406 1.26 -19.40 11.64
C ILE A 406 0.41 -18.84 10.51
N THR A 407 -0.91 -18.84 10.69
CA THR A 407 -1.84 -18.11 9.83
C THR A 407 -3.13 -17.81 10.61
N ASN A 408 -4.07 -17.07 10.01
CA ASN A 408 -5.36 -16.81 10.63
C ASN A 408 -6.31 -18.00 10.53
N SER A 409 -7.14 -18.17 11.54
CA SER A 409 -8.33 -19.03 11.48
C SER A 409 -9.40 -18.45 10.51
N GLY A 410 -10.34 -19.28 10.10
CA GLY A 410 -11.44 -18.87 9.21
C GLY A 410 -11.06 -18.72 7.73
N ASN A 411 -9.85 -19.11 7.32
CA ASN A 411 -9.43 -19.14 5.92
C ASN A 411 -9.00 -20.55 5.52
N ASP A 412 -9.91 -21.32 4.92
CA ASP A 412 -9.67 -22.74 4.58
C ASP A 412 -8.57 -22.92 3.54
N LEU A 413 -8.41 -21.98 2.61
CA LEU A 413 -7.32 -22.04 1.63
C LEU A 413 -5.95 -21.92 2.32
N ARG A 414 -5.78 -20.97 3.23
CA ARG A 414 -4.53 -20.83 4.01
C ARG A 414 -4.29 -22.01 4.94
N LYS A 415 -5.36 -22.54 5.55
CA LYS A 415 -5.29 -23.74 6.38
C LYS A 415 -4.82 -24.95 5.57
N ALA A 416 -5.30 -25.13 4.35
CA ALA A 416 -4.84 -26.20 3.46
C ALA A 416 -3.36 -26.02 3.08
N ILE A 417 -2.94 -24.80 2.74
CA ILE A 417 -1.53 -24.48 2.43
C ILE A 417 -0.63 -24.79 3.64
N LEU A 418 -1.07 -24.41 4.84
CA LEU A 418 -0.33 -24.66 6.08
C LEU A 418 -0.05 -26.16 6.27
N ALA A 419 -1.06 -27.01 6.08
CA ALA A 419 -0.91 -28.46 6.18
C ALA A 419 0.02 -29.03 5.07
N ILE A 420 -0.13 -28.56 3.83
CA ILE A 420 0.70 -28.97 2.69
C ILE A 420 2.16 -28.56 2.92
N ALA A 421 2.42 -27.34 3.37
CA ALA A 421 3.77 -26.85 3.63
C ALA A 421 4.43 -27.62 4.78
N GLN A 422 3.69 -27.87 5.87
CA GLN A 422 4.17 -28.69 7.00
C GLN A 422 4.59 -30.08 6.54
N ASP A 423 3.76 -30.76 5.74
CA ASP A 423 4.06 -32.09 5.23
C ASP A 423 5.27 -32.09 4.28
N ALA A 424 5.30 -31.15 3.33
CA ALA A 424 6.38 -30.98 2.38
C ALA A 424 7.75 -30.78 3.06
N TRP A 425 7.80 -29.93 4.08
CA TRP A 425 9.04 -29.70 4.84
C TRP A 425 9.42 -30.84 5.75
N LYS A 426 8.44 -31.58 6.31
CA LYS A 426 8.68 -32.80 7.06
C LYS A 426 9.35 -33.85 6.20
N GLN A 427 8.97 -34.01 4.94
CA GLN A 427 9.57 -34.97 4.00
C GLN A 427 11.06 -34.72 3.76
N ILE A 428 11.49 -33.47 3.83
CA ILE A 428 12.91 -33.10 3.73
C ILE A 428 13.62 -32.97 5.09
N GLY A 429 12.96 -33.38 6.19
CA GLY A 429 13.58 -33.47 7.52
C GLY A 429 13.49 -32.24 8.39
N ILE A 430 12.57 -31.30 8.08
CA ILE A 430 12.31 -30.08 8.87
C ILE A 430 11.10 -30.33 9.76
N ASP A 431 11.21 -29.97 11.04
CA ASP A 431 10.10 -30.05 12.01
C ASP A 431 9.35 -28.74 12.09
N VAL A 432 8.08 -28.71 11.64
CA VAL A 432 7.25 -27.51 11.59
C VAL A 432 6.04 -27.67 12.49
N ARG A 433 5.94 -26.79 13.49
CA ARG A 433 4.72 -26.60 14.26
C ARG A 433 3.79 -25.65 13.53
N THR A 434 2.49 -25.89 13.64
CA THR A 434 1.48 -25.05 12.99
C THR A 434 0.55 -24.45 14.03
N ASP A 435 0.15 -23.19 13.81
CA ASP A 435 -0.81 -22.51 14.68
C ASP A 435 -1.80 -21.69 13.86
N LEU A 436 -3.08 -21.72 14.28
CA LEU A 436 -4.20 -21.00 13.69
C LEU A 436 -4.72 -19.98 14.70
N LEU A 437 -4.53 -18.71 14.41
CA LEU A 437 -4.85 -17.61 15.32
C LEU A 437 -6.10 -16.86 14.86
N GLU A 438 -6.85 -16.32 15.80
CA GLU A 438 -7.88 -15.33 15.47
C GLU A 438 -7.24 -14.13 14.77
N TRP A 439 -7.98 -13.48 13.84
CA TRP A 439 -7.40 -12.45 12.97
C TRP A 439 -6.76 -11.28 13.72
N ALA A 440 -7.43 -10.73 14.73
CA ALA A 440 -6.87 -9.61 15.47
C ALA A 440 -5.63 -10.01 16.27
N VAL A 441 -5.62 -11.20 16.86
CA VAL A 441 -4.45 -11.75 17.56
C VAL A 441 -3.30 -12.00 16.57
N PHE A 442 -3.61 -12.56 15.41
CA PHE A 442 -2.61 -12.81 14.36
C PHE A 442 -1.92 -11.52 13.93
N ILE A 443 -2.69 -10.46 13.64
CA ILE A 443 -2.13 -9.17 13.20
C ILE A 443 -1.45 -8.44 14.37
N GLN A 444 -2.17 -8.16 15.46
CA GLN A 444 -1.71 -7.24 16.50
C GLN A 444 -0.61 -7.84 17.38
N GLU A 445 -0.67 -9.17 17.65
CA GLU A 445 0.28 -9.80 18.55
C GLU A 445 1.46 -10.46 17.82
N ARG A 446 1.30 -10.82 16.55
CA ARG A 446 2.35 -11.52 15.78
C ARG A 446 2.93 -10.65 14.67
N VAL A 447 2.12 -10.20 13.74
CA VAL A 447 2.59 -9.48 12.55
C VAL A 447 3.13 -8.10 12.92
N ASP A 448 2.34 -7.29 13.61
CA ASP A 448 2.70 -5.90 14.00
C ASP A 448 3.91 -5.85 14.93
N LYS A 449 4.10 -6.86 15.77
CA LYS A 449 5.24 -6.98 16.67
C LYS A 449 6.43 -7.71 16.05
N ALA A 450 6.29 -8.22 14.81
CA ALA A 450 7.27 -9.09 14.15
C ALA A 450 7.66 -10.33 15.01
N ASP A 451 6.69 -10.85 15.81
CA ASP A 451 6.90 -12.01 16.68
C ASP A 451 6.37 -13.30 16.05
N PHE A 452 7.05 -13.79 15.05
CA PHE A 452 6.77 -15.05 14.35
C PHE A 452 8.05 -15.60 13.74
N ASP A 453 8.06 -16.88 13.40
CA ASP A 453 9.12 -17.53 12.61
C ASP A 453 8.78 -17.45 11.12
N ALA A 454 7.65 -18.03 10.74
CA ALA A 454 7.09 -17.96 9.39
C ALA A 454 5.57 -17.80 9.44
N LEU A 455 4.99 -17.21 8.41
CA LEU A 455 3.54 -17.00 8.33
C LEU A 455 3.01 -17.17 6.91
N ILE A 456 1.73 -17.54 6.80
CA ILE A 456 1.00 -17.49 5.52
C ILE A 456 0.08 -16.28 5.56
N LEU A 457 0.25 -15.39 4.57
CA LEU A 457 -0.56 -14.18 4.46
C LEU A 457 -0.75 -13.85 2.96
N GLY A 458 -1.43 -12.76 2.67
CA GLY A 458 -1.58 -12.24 1.33
C GLY A 458 -1.51 -10.72 1.33
N TRP A 459 -1.01 -10.16 0.25
CA TRP A 459 -1.11 -8.73 -0.02
C TRP A 459 -2.22 -8.46 -1.01
N ARG A 460 -2.95 -7.38 -0.79
CA ARG A 460 -3.79 -6.75 -1.80
C ARG A 460 -3.07 -5.49 -2.26
N MET A 461 -2.74 -5.45 -3.54
CA MET A 461 -1.91 -4.41 -4.13
C MET A 461 -2.78 -3.41 -4.90
N GLY A 462 -2.31 -2.17 -5.01
CA GLY A 462 -2.80 -1.20 -5.96
C GLY A 462 -2.16 -1.39 -7.35
N ILE A 463 -2.60 -0.61 -8.33
CA ILE A 463 -2.00 -0.59 -9.66
C ILE A 463 -0.65 0.15 -9.63
N GLU A 464 -0.52 1.14 -8.75
CA GLU A 464 0.69 1.92 -8.58
C GLU A 464 1.86 1.05 -8.09
N PRO A 465 3.08 1.23 -8.63
CA PRO A 465 4.21 0.37 -8.30
C PRO A 465 4.94 0.76 -7.01
N ASP A 466 4.34 1.58 -6.14
CA ASP A 466 4.97 2.00 -4.89
C ASP A 466 4.99 0.86 -3.86
N LEU A 467 6.16 0.32 -3.64
CA LEU A 467 6.40 -0.79 -2.71
C LEU A 467 7.18 -0.36 -1.45
N TYR A 468 7.31 0.94 -1.20
CA TYR A 468 8.15 1.49 -0.13
C TYR A 468 7.79 0.92 1.25
N GLN A 469 6.51 0.93 1.59
CA GLN A 469 6.07 0.49 2.91
C GLN A 469 6.35 -0.99 3.19
N ILE A 470 6.33 -1.83 2.15
CA ILE A 470 6.45 -3.29 2.28
C ILE A 470 7.90 -3.76 2.20
N TRP A 471 8.74 -3.06 1.40
CA TRP A 471 10.05 -3.59 1.02
C TRP A 471 11.25 -2.70 1.32
N HIS A 472 11.04 -1.40 1.66
CA HIS A 472 12.16 -0.53 2.01
C HIS A 472 12.70 -0.87 3.40
N SER A 473 14.04 -0.88 3.58
CA SER A 473 14.70 -1.24 4.84
C SER A 473 14.33 -0.34 6.03
N SER A 474 13.90 0.90 5.77
CA SER A 474 13.44 1.81 6.83
C SER A 474 12.06 1.45 7.42
N GLN A 475 11.36 0.47 6.82
CA GLN A 475 10.00 0.07 7.20
C GLN A 475 9.97 -1.25 7.99
N THR A 476 11.07 -1.58 8.68
CA THR A 476 11.26 -2.84 9.40
C THR A 476 10.92 -2.77 10.89
N ASN A 477 10.52 -1.61 11.42
CA ASN A 477 10.13 -1.47 12.82
C ASN A 477 8.75 -2.11 13.09
N GLN A 478 8.45 -2.32 14.37
CA GLN A 478 7.12 -2.76 14.80
C GLN A 478 6.03 -1.81 14.28
N TYR A 479 4.89 -2.37 13.92
CA TYR A 479 3.73 -1.66 13.32
C TYR A 479 3.99 -1.12 11.90
N GLN A 480 5.11 -1.48 11.26
CA GLN A 480 5.39 -1.19 9.86
C GLN A 480 5.25 -2.44 8.99
N LEU A 481 5.08 -2.24 7.67
CA LEU A 481 4.66 -3.32 6.78
C LEU A 481 5.78 -4.22 6.27
N ASN A 482 7.04 -3.85 6.46
CA ASN A 482 8.18 -4.74 6.20
C ASN A 482 8.45 -5.64 7.43
N PHE A 483 7.41 -6.29 7.91
CA PHE A 483 7.45 -7.10 9.14
C PHE A 483 8.35 -8.35 9.03
N VAL A 484 8.70 -8.80 7.83
CA VAL A 484 9.67 -9.90 7.64
C VAL A 484 11.12 -9.45 7.82
N GLY A 485 11.38 -8.14 7.88
CA GLY A 485 12.72 -7.61 8.08
C GLY A 485 13.62 -7.74 6.85
N PHE A 486 13.06 -7.54 5.66
CA PHE A 486 13.84 -7.50 4.43
C PHE A 486 14.70 -6.23 4.40
N GLU A 487 16.00 -6.39 4.27
CA GLU A 487 16.97 -5.29 4.15
C GLU A 487 17.90 -5.55 2.97
N ASN A 488 17.85 -4.66 1.98
CA ASN A 488 18.71 -4.75 0.81
C ASN A 488 18.90 -3.37 0.18
N ARG A 489 20.11 -2.82 0.29
CA ARG A 489 20.41 -1.47 -0.20
C ARG A 489 20.10 -1.27 -1.69
N LYS A 490 20.34 -2.30 -2.54
CA LYS A 490 20.01 -2.18 -3.97
C LYS A 490 18.50 -2.14 -4.21
N ALA A 491 17.72 -2.85 -3.40
CA ALA A 491 16.27 -2.77 -3.43
C ALA A 491 15.80 -1.39 -2.98
N ASP A 492 16.37 -0.84 -1.90
CA ASP A 492 16.04 0.50 -1.40
C ASP A 492 16.28 1.56 -2.47
N ASP A 493 17.45 1.51 -3.14
CA ASP A 493 17.79 2.44 -4.23
C ASP A 493 16.78 2.33 -5.39
N MET A 494 16.35 1.11 -5.77
CA MET A 494 15.33 0.92 -6.80
C MET A 494 13.97 1.45 -6.37
N ILE A 495 13.56 1.21 -5.12
CA ILE A 495 12.28 1.71 -4.57
C ILE A 495 12.23 3.23 -4.62
N ILE A 496 13.31 3.90 -4.24
CA ILE A 496 13.39 5.36 -4.31
C ILE A 496 13.33 5.85 -5.76
N LYS A 497 14.06 5.21 -6.69
CA LYS A 497 14.00 5.55 -8.12
C LYS A 497 12.59 5.37 -8.69
N ILE A 498 11.90 4.28 -8.37
CA ILE A 498 10.51 4.05 -8.79
C ILE A 498 9.59 5.18 -8.34
N ARG A 499 9.74 5.63 -7.08
CA ARG A 499 8.93 6.72 -6.51
C ARG A 499 9.21 8.08 -7.12
N GLN A 500 10.37 8.28 -7.73
CA GLN A 500 10.80 9.55 -8.32
C GLN A 500 10.62 9.61 -9.84
N GLU A 501 10.43 8.46 -10.50
CA GLU A 501 10.35 8.36 -11.96
C GLU A 501 8.93 8.63 -12.47
N TYR A 502 8.81 9.52 -13.46
CA TYR A 502 7.56 9.86 -14.14
C TYR A 502 7.46 9.27 -15.55
N ASP A 503 8.58 8.85 -16.13
CA ASP A 503 8.57 8.11 -17.38
C ASP A 503 8.17 6.67 -17.13
N HIS A 504 7.09 6.22 -17.76
CA HIS A 504 6.50 4.91 -17.52
C HIS A 504 7.45 3.75 -17.88
N GLU A 505 8.17 3.85 -19.01
CA GLU A 505 9.06 2.77 -19.48
C GLU A 505 10.26 2.62 -18.54
N ARG A 506 10.84 3.74 -18.11
CA ARG A 506 11.95 3.77 -17.16
C ARG A 506 11.51 3.28 -15.79
N GLN A 507 10.33 3.69 -15.33
CA GLN A 507 9.76 3.23 -14.06
C GLN A 507 9.53 1.71 -14.09
N ALA A 508 8.98 1.17 -15.20
CA ALA A 508 8.81 -0.27 -15.40
C ALA A 508 10.15 -1.02 -15.39
N ALA A 509 11.20 -0.45 -15.99
CA ALA A 509 12.53 -1.04 -15.95
C ALA A 509 13.11 -1.11 -14.54
N PHE A 510 12.91 -0.09 -13.70
CA PHE A 510 13.29 -0.14 -12.29
C PHE A 510 12.48 -1.17 -11.50
N CYS A 511 11.18 -1.28 -11.78
CA CYS A 511 10.32 -2.31 -11.19
C CYS A 511 10.80 -3.72 -11.55
N HIS A 512 11.19 -3.96 -12.80
CA HIS A 512 11.73 -5.25 -13.22
C HIS A 512 13.03 -5.59 -12.48
N ARG A 513 13.93 -4.63 -12.28
CA ARG A 513 15.17 -4.84 -11.48
C ARG A 513 14.87 -5.13 -10.01
N LEU A 514 13.93 -4.38 -9.42
CA LEU A 514 13.49 -4.63 -8.04
C LEU A 514 12.88 -6.03 -7.90
N HIS A 515 12.06 -6.44 -8.86
CA HIS A 515 11.47 -7.77 -8.91
C HIS A 515 12.55 -8.88 -8.95
N GLU A 516 13.60 -8.71 -9.77
CA GLU A 516 14.74 -9.64 -9.84
C GLU A 516 15.46 -9.77 -8.48
N ILE A 517 15.68 -8.65 -7.79
CA ILE A 517 16.31 -8.66 -6.46
C ILE A 517 15.45 -9.44 -5.49
N ILE A 518 14.16 -9.14 -5.38
CA ILE A 518 13.23 -9.80 -4.45
C ILE A 518 13.08 -11.29 -4.78
N ALA A 519 12.97 -11.65 -6.06
CA ALA A 519 12.87 -13.02 -6.51
C ALA A 519 14.15 -13.85 -6.21
N ARG A 520 15.32 -13.22 -6.24
CA ARG A 520 16.58 -13.87 -5.88
C ARG A 520 16.72 -14.05 -4.36
N GLU A 521 16.41 -13.01 -3.59
CA GLU A 521 16.53 -13.00 -2.13
C GLU A 521 15.49 -13.88 -1.42
N GLN A 522 14.37 -14.17 -2.08
CA GLN A 522 13.28 -15.01 -1.55
C GLN A 522 12.83 -14.66 -0.11
N PRO A 523 12.52 -13.40 0.21
CA PRO A 523 11.97 -13.06 1.51
C PRO A 523 10.61 -13.72 1.75
N TYR A 524 9.93 -14.04 0.66
CA TYR A 524 8.70 -14.83 0.60
C TYR A 524 8.85 -16.04 -0.33
N THR A 525 8.21 -17.14 0.02
CA THR A 525 7.78 -18.11 -0.98
C THR A 525 6.53 -17.56 -1.63
N PHE A 526 6.67 -16.93 -2.80
CA PHE A 526 5.55 -16.45 -3.59
C PHE A 526 4.76 -17.66 -4.13
N LEU A 527 3.49 -17.76 -3.77
CA LEU A 527 2.67 -18.89 -4.14
C LEU A 527 1.87 -18.60 -5.42
N TYR A 528 0.81 -17.84 -5.29
CA TYR A 528 -0.11 -17.61 -6.41
C TYR A 528 -0.87 -16.29 -6.32
N VAL A 529 -1.39 -15.89 -7.48
CA VAL A 529 -2.48 -14.93 -7.63
C VAL A 529 -3.76 -15.73 -7.85
N THR A 530 -4.81 -15.44 -7.08
CA THR A 530 -6.12 -16.06 -7.28
C THR A 530 -6.86 -15.40 -8.45
N LYS A 531 -7.69 -16.18 -9.14
CA LYS A 531 -8.80 -15.65 -9.96
C LYS A 531 -10.03 -15.58 -9.05
N TRP A 532 -10.53 -14.38 -8.83
CA TRP A 532 -11.77 -14.21 -8.08
C TRP A 532 -12.98 -14.40 -8.99
N THR A 533 -14.05 -14.94 -8.43
CA THR A 533 -15.37 -15.01 -9.08
C THR A 533 -16.40 -14.58 -8.07
N ALA A 534 -17.27 -13.66 -8.48
CA ALA A 534 -18.44 -13.27 -7.73
C ALA A 534 -19.69 -13.51 -8.59
N VAL A 535 -20.79 -13.86 -7.96
CA VAL A 535 -22.09 -13.96 -8.59
C VAL A 535 -23.05 -12.98 -7.96
N LEU A 536 -23.96 -12.48 -8.77
CA LEU A 536 -24.97 -11.51 -8.38
C LEU A 536 -26.31 -11.97 -8.98
N ASP A 537 -27.42 -11.77 -8.26
CA ASP A 537 -28.77 -12.02 -8.77
C ASP A 537 -28.95 -11.28 -10.11
N LYS A 538 -29.36 -11.98 -11.16
CA LYS A 538 -29.47 -11.45 -12.51
C LYS A 538 -30.52 -10.34 -12.65
N ARG A 539 -31.47 -10.26 -11.70
CA ARG A 539 -32.45 -9.17 -11.62
C ARG A 539 -31.84 -7.84 -11.19
N ILE A 540 -30.62 -7.84 -10.67
CA ILE A 540 -29.93 -6.61 -10.30
C ILE A 540 -29.29 -6.00 -11.54
N VAL A 541 -29.70 -4.78 -11.85
CA VAL A 541 -29.31 -4.03 -13.05
C VAL A 541 -28.92 -2.61 -12.66
N ILE A 542 -28.25 -1.88 -13.56
CA ILE A 542 -28.05 -0.44 -13.44
C ILE A 542 -29.30 0.27 -13.98
N GLN A 543 -29.88 1.15 -13.17
CA GLN A 543 -30.92 2.07 -13.60
C GLN A 543 -30.31 3.45 -13.83
N GLU A 544 -30.49 3.99 -15.02
CA GLU A 544 -30.08 5.33 -15.41
C GLU A 544 -31.23 6.06 -16.08
N THR A 545 -31.09 7.38 -16.19
CA THR A 545 -31.97 8.22 -17.00
C THR A 545 -31.25 8.58 -18.28
N ASP A 546 -31.82 8.32 -19.44
CA ASP A 546 -31.27 8.72 -20.72
C ASP A 546 -31.38 10.25 -20.96
N PHE A 547 -30.80 10.72 -22.06
CA PHE A 547 -30.83 12.16 -22.41
C PHE A 547 -32.23 12.66 -22.83
N GLN A 548 -33.21 11.77 -22.99
CA GLN A 548 -34.62 12.09 -23.24
C GLN A 548 -35.48 12.07 -21.96
N GLY A 549 -34.87 11.71 -20.81
CA GLY A 549 -35.54 11.61 -19.53
C GLY A 549 -36.21 10.27 -19.25
N ASN A 550 -36.01 9.23 -20.10
CA ASN A 550 -36.56 7.91 -19.89
C ASN A 550 -35.71 7.07 -18.95
N ILE A 551 -36.34 6.25 -18.12
CA ILE A 551 -35.63 5.25 -17.31
C ILE A 551 -35.18 4.11 -18.23
N VAL A 552 -33.88 3.84 -18.21
CA VAL A 552 -33.26 2.72 -18.94
C VAL A 552 -32.56 1.78 -17.98
N TYR A 553 -32.65 0.49 -18.26
CA TYR A 553 -31.99 -0.56 -17.50
C TYR A 553 -30.81 -1.11 -18.32
N LYS A 554 -29.64 -1.19 -17.68
CA LYS A 554 -28.44 -1.71 -18.30
C LYS A 554 -27.89 -2.88 -17.50
N LYS A 555 -27.29 -3.83 -18.22
CA LYS A 555 -26.48 -4.89 -17.58
C LYS A 555 -25.32 -4.28 -16.81
N ILE A 556 -24.99 -4.88 -15.66
CA ILE A 556 -23.80 -4.46 -14.91
C ILE A 556 -22.55 -4.83 -15.73
N THR A 557 -21.73 -3.82 -16.00
CA THR A 557 -20.45 -3.98 -16.70
C THR A 557 -19.33 -3.59 -15.75
N PRO A 558 -18.36 -4.50 -15.50
CA PRO A 558 -17.20 -4.17 -14.69
C PRO A 558 -16.37 -3.04 -15.32
N THR A 559 -15.67 -2.26 -14.49
CA THR A 559 -14.65 -1.33 -14.96
C THR A 559 -13.49 -2.08 -15.65
N LYS A 560 -12.61 -1.37 -16.33
CA LYS A 560 -11.39 -1.95 -16.94
C LYS A 560 -10.53 -2.73 -15.94
N THR A 561 -10.59 -2.37 -14.66
CA THR A 561 -9.91 -3.06 -13.55
C THR A 561 -10.72 -4.21 -12.95
N GLY A 562 -11.86 -4.55 -13.54
CA GLY A 562 -12.71 -5.65 -13.11
C GLY A 562 -13.69 -5.31 -11.97
N ASN A 563 -13.75 -4.06 -11.51
CA ASN A 563 -14.66 -3.68 -10.43
C ASN A 563 -16.10 -3.58 -10.93
N PHE A 564 -16.93 -4.59 -10.66
CA PHE A 564 -18.36 -4.61 -11.01
C PHE A 564 -19.22 -3.81 -10.03
N THR A 565 -18.73 -3.50 -8.82
CA THR A 565 -19.46 -2.74 -7.82
C THR A 565 -19.25 -1.22 -7.94
N PHE A 566 -18.53 -0.74 -8.95
CA PHE A 566 -18.19 0.69 -9.08
C PHE A 566 -19.42 1.61 -9.09
N TYR A 567 -20.50 1.17 -9.76
CA TYR A 567 -21.77 1.91 -9.85
C TYR A 567 -22.86 1.31 -8.94
N PHE A 568 -22.49 0.71 -7.81
CA PHE A 568 -23.43 0.03 -6.94
C PHE A 568 -24.57 0.93 -6.41
N ASN A 569 -24.36 2.23 -6.30
CA ASN A 569 -25.38 3.21 -5.96
C ASN A 569 -26.49 3.36 -7.02
N LYS A 570 -26.22 2.95 -8.26
CA LYS A 570 -27.19 2.97 -9.38
C LYS A 570 -27.93 1.65 -9.58
N TRP A 571 -27.66 0.66 -8.74
CA TRP A 571 -28.32 -0.64 -8.85
C TRP A 571 -29.79 -0.56 -8.48
N ILE A 572 -30.59 -1.46 -9.11
CA ILE A 572 -31.97 -1.76 -8.72
C ILE A 572 -32.19 -3.24 -8.93
N LYS A 573 -33.01 -3.87 -8.08
CA LYS A 573 -33.45 -5.25 -8.24
C LYS A 573 -34.85 -5.25 -8.87
N LEU A 574 -34.94 -5.78 -10.08
CA LEU A 574 -36.21 -5.90 -10.80
C LEU A 574 -37.07 -7.03 -10.21
N PRO A 575 -38.39 -6.94 -10.28
CA PRO A 575 -39.29 -8.03 -9.84
C PRO A 575 -39.13 -9.28 -10.70
N GLU A 576 -38.85 -9.11 -12.00
CA GLU A 576 -38.70 -10.18 -12.98
C GLU A 576 -37.33 -10.15 -13.66
N MET A 577 -36.96 -11.29 -14.30
CA MET A 577 -35.71 -11.38 -15.04
C MET A 577 -35.71 -10.43 -16.24
N PRO A 578 -34.69 -9.57 -16.38
CA PRO A 578 -34.59 -8.69 -17.53
C PRO A 578 -34.28 -9.48 -18.81
N SER A 579 -34.97 -9.15 -19.90
CA SER A 579 -34.58 -9.55 -21.24
C SER A 579 -33.64 -8.48 -21.81
N PHE A 580 -32.35 -8.71 -21.72
CA PHE A 580 -31.39 -7.88 -22.44
C PHE A 580 -31.25 -8.38 -23.88
N SER A 581 -31.31 -7.49 -24.88
CA SER A 581 -30.93 -7.82 -26.24
C SER A 581 -29.46 -8.28 -26.27
N ALA A 582 -29.12 -9.18 -27.17
CA ALA A 582 -27.76 -9.72 -27.33
C ALA A 582 -26.70 -8.67 -27.69
N GLU A 583 -27.09 -7.42 -27.91
CA GLU A 583 -26.26 -6.27 -28.30
C GLU A 583 -26.11 -5.21 -27.20
N GLY A 584 -26.41 -5.52 -25.93
CA GLY A 584 -26.35 -4.58 -24.82
C GLY A 584 -25.32 -4.91 -23.76
#